data_c6962e30a0c4a6904b2464e0e96cf412
#
_entry.id   c6962e30a0c4a6904b2464e0e96cf412
#
_cell.length_a   1.000
_cell.length_b   1.000
_cell.length_c   1.000
_cell.angle_alpha   90.00
_cell.angle_beta   90.00
_cell.angle_gamma   90.00
#
_symmetry.space_group_name_H-M   'P 1'
#
loop_
_entity.id
_entity.type
_entity.pdbx_description
1 polymer ?
#
loop_
_entity_poly.entity_id
_entity_poly.type
_entity_poly.pdbx_seq_one_letter_code
_entity_poly.pdbx_strand_id
1 'polypeptide(L)'
;MKVNKRKEKRKLLNRFNKKWIIVLTSLLLVTAIIFTACSSAVTTNETTTQPTSTTQTTSTSTTSATTTTDITPSNTTTSTSTKTTATTTTTPAPATTTSTPVVALNGAGGTFPAPLYTQWFSIYASLTGVQVNYQAVGSGAGITAITNNTVDFGASDAIMTSAQVATAQASNGPLLTIPTTMGAVAIAYNLNTMGSNQLKLNGTVLANIYLKTITYWDDPAIVALNPGINLPHAGIAVVHRSDSSGTSYIFTNYLSQVSQQWSTQVGTATSVNWPGDVGGSGTAGVAADVQQIGGSIGYIELAYAVQNNIPVALMQNSSGNYIAPSVASASAAADGVTLPANMLVMITNSSNPTAYPIVGFTWLLVYQNQTNQVKGQELVNLLWWILTRAQTNNNALTYPQLPASAVTIAEAEVNSITYNGQALHHN
;
A
#
# COMPACT_ATOMS: atom_id res chain seq x y z
N MET A 1 31.12 -36.16 -6.10
CA MET A 1 31.08 -34.85 -5.41
C MET A 1 29.77 -34.06 -5.61
N LYS A 2 29.04 -34.23 -6.72
CA LYS A 2 27.74 -33.52 -6.98
C LYS A 2 26.53 -34.05 -6.18
N VAL A 3 26.53 -35.28 -5.72
CA VAL A 3 25.39 -35.91 -4.99
C VAL A 3 25.30 -35.45 -3.54
N ASN A 4 26.43 -35.16 -2.88
CA ASN A 4 26.44 -34.68 -1.49
C ASN A 4 25.95 -33.24 -1.32
N LYS A 5 26.20 -32.36 -2.29
CA LYS A 5 25.71 -30.96 -2.25
C LYS A 5 24.17 -30.88 -2.38
N ARG A 6 23.52 -31.82 -3.09
CA ARG A 6 22.05 -31.86 -3.18
C ARG A 6 21.38 -32.34 -1.88
N LYS A 7 22.01 -33.25 -1.14
CA LYS A 7 21.49 -33.72 0.16
C LYS A 7 21.60 -32.63 1.24
N GLU A 8 22.66 -31.85 1.24
CA GLU A 8 22.81 -30.73 2.18
C GLU A 8 21.84 -29.59 1.90
N LYS A 9 21.62 -29.21 0.63
CA LYS A 9 20.60 -28.19 0.28
C LYS A 9 19.19 -28.62 0.71
N ARG A 10 18.82 -29.89 0.58
CA ARG A 10 17.52 -30.39 1.06
C ARG A 10 17.40 -30.37 2.59
N LYS A 11 18.46 -30.63 3.32
CA LYS A 11 18.46 -30.53 4.80
C LYS A 11 18.35 -29.09 5.30
N LEU A 12 18.96 -28.13 4.61
CA LEU A 12 18.83 -26.69 4.90
C LEU A 12 17.41 -26.17 4.60
N LEU A 13 16.83 -26.54 3.46
CA LEU A 13 15.46 -26.14 3.11
C LEU A 13 14.41 -26.69 4.11
N ASN A 14 14.56 -27.95 4.55
CA ASN A 14 13.67 -28.53 5.55
C ASN A 14 13.84 -27.93 6.97
N ARG A 15 15.01 -27.44 7.31
CA ARG A 15 15.22 -26.70 8.58
C ARG A 15 14.60 -25.30 8.55
N PHE A 16 14.63 -24.64 7.41
CA PHE A 16 13.97 -23.33 7.20
C PHE A 16 12.44 -23.47 7.29
N ASN A 17 11.83 -24.40 6.57
CA ASN A 17 10.39 -24.62 6.61
C ASN A 17 9.86 -24.98 8.00
N LYS A 18 10.63 -25.75 8.80
CA LYS A 18 10.20 -26.13 10.16
C LYS A 18 10.22 -24.96 11.15
N LYS A 19 11.15 -24.01 11.00
CA LYS A 19 11.18 -22.79 11.84
C LYS A 19 10.05 -21.82 11.50
N TRP A 20 9.67 -21.73 10.22
CA TRP A 20 8.56 -20.86 9.78
C TRP A 20 7.19 -21.38 10.23
N ILE A 21 6.97 -22.68 10.24
CA ILE A 21 5.72 -23.29 10.74
C ILE A 21 5.55 -23.02 12.23
N ILE A 22 6.62 -23.01 13.03
CA ILE A 22 6.56 -22.73 14.48
C ILE A 22 6.26 -21.24 14.74
N VAL A 23 6.75 -20.32 13.94
CA VAL A 23 6.48 -18.87 14.08
C VAL A 23 5.03 -18.55 13.68
N LEU A 24 4.48 -19.19 12.65
CA LEU A 24 3.08 -19.01 12.25
C LEU A 24 2.07 -19.58 13.27
N THR A 25 2.40 -20.69 13.94
CA THR A 25 1.51 -21.27 14.97
C THR A 25 1.52 -20.48 16.29
N SER A 26 2.61 -19.79 16.63
CA SER A 26 2.67 -18.93 17.82
C SER A 26 1.94 -17.59 17.62
N LEU A 27 1.86 -17.07 16.40
CA LEU A 27 1.13 -15.84 16.09
C LEU A 27 -0.39 -16.03 16.10
N LEU A 28 -0.88 -17.23 15.73
CA LEU A 28 -2.30 -17.58 15.77
C LEU A 28 -2.86 -17.81 17.18
N LEU A 29 -2.02 -18.12 18.17
CA LEU A 29 -2.46 -18.31 19.56
C LEU A 29 -2.62 -16.99 20.36
N VAL A 30 -2.00 -15.90 19.92
CA VAL A 30 -2.09 -14.60 20.62
C VAL A 30 -3.36 -13.83 20.23
N THR A 31 -3.96 -14.10 19.07
CA THR A 31 -5.19 -13.42 18.62
C THR A 31 -6.49 -14.03 19.18
N ALA A 32 -6.45 -15.20 19.80
CA ALA A 32 -7.65 -15.87 20.35
C ALA A 32 -8.04 -15.46 21.78
N ILE A 33 -7.27 -14.62 22.46
CA ILE A 33 -7.51 -14.31 23.90
C ILE A 33 -8.22 -12.95 24.13
N ILE A 34 -8.49 -12.15 23.09
CA ILE A 34 -9.04 -10.78 23.27
C ILE A 34 -10.57 -10.68 23.05
N PHE A 35 -11.27 -11.77 22.69
CA PHE A 35 -12.70 -11.71 22.38
C PHE A 35 -13.61 -12.44 23.38
N THR A 36 -13.37 -12.30 24.70
CA THR A 36 -14.32 -12.82 25.68
C THR A 36 -14.47 -11.83 26.85
N ALA A 37 -15.16 -10.73 26.65
CA ALA A 37 -15.86 -9.99 27.70
C ALA A 37 -16.66 -8.84 27.08
N CYS A 38 -17.96 -9.00 26.95
CA CYS A 38 -19.05 -8.09 27.26
C CYS A 38 -20.31 -8.49 26.48
N SER A 39 -21.07 -9.38 27.10
CA SER A 39 -22.50 -9.54 26.79
C SER A 39 -23.26 -9.14 28.05
N SER A 40 -23.93 -8.01 27.99
CA SER A 40 -24.96 -7.66 28.97
C SER A 40 -26.21 -7.20 28.24
N ALA A 41 -27.26 -7.95 28.45
CA ALA A 41 -28.60 -7.77 27.93
C ALA A 41 -29.22 -6.44 28.38
N VAL A 42 -29.96 -5.77 27.51
CA VAL A 42 -30.96 -4.78 27.85
C VAL A 42 -32.26 -5.13 27.15
N THR A 43 -33.28 -5.28 27.99
CA THR A 43 -34.66 -5.63 27.72
C THR A 43 -35.40 -4.46 27.10
N THR A 44 -36.28 -4.76 26.14
CA THR A 44 -37.22 -3.89 25.45
C THR A 44 -38.23 -3.21 26.38
N ASN A 45 -38.57 -1.96 26.08
CA ASN A 45 -39.96 -1.44 26.22
C ASN A 45 -40.22 -0.37 25.15
N GLU A 46 -41.23 -0.63 24.34
CA GLU A 46 -41.86 0.31 23.40
C GLU A 46 -42.66 1.37 24.16
N THR A 47 -42.64 2.62 23.71
CA THR A 47 -43.86 3.47 23.69
C THR A 47 -43.65 4.63 22.68
N THR A 48 -44.61 4.70 21.79
CA THR A 48 -44.91 5.67 20.76
C THR A 48 -45.14 7.08 21.31
N THR A 49 -44.61 8.14 20.63
CA THR A 49 -45.37 9.32 20.16
C THR A 49 -44.43 10.40 19.54
N GLN A 50 -44.84 10.89 18.40
CA GLN A 50 -44.31 12.06 17.66
C GLN A 50 -45.29 13.26 17.89
N PRO A 51 -45.07 14.47 17.35
CA PRO A 51 -43.88 15.37 17.27
C PRO A 51 -44.19 16.76 17.87
N THR A 52 -43.20 17.65 17.96
CA THR A 52 -43.40 19.09 17.63
C THR A 52 -42.07 19.88 17.69
N SER A 53 -41.94 20.76 16.72
CA SER A 53 -40.89 21.72 16.39
C SER A 53 -40.62 22.80 17.45
N THR A 54 -39.46 23.40 17.36
CA THR A 54 -39.18 24.85 17.27
C THR A 54 -38.05 25.35 18.18
N THR A 55 -37.15 26.10 17.54
CA THR A 55 -36.45 27.34 17.92
C THR A 55 -35.08 27.28 18.59
N GLN A 56 -34.15 27.90 17.88
CA GLN A 56 -32.84 28.39 18.27
C GLN A 56 -32.83 29.17 19.60
N THR A 57 -31.73 29.07 20.34
CA THR A 57 -31.16 30.27 20.99
C THR A 57 -29.64 30.11 21.20
N THR A 58 -28.93 31.05 20.67
CA THR A 58 -27.53 31.41 20.89
C THR A 58 -27.33 31.87 22.33
N SER A 59 -26.27 31.47 23.00
CA SER A 59 -25.72 32.25 24.12
C SER A 59 -24.21 32.03 24.28
N THR A 60 -23.53 33.12 24.29
CA THR A 60 -22.11 33.45 24.37
C THR A 60 -21.60 33.43 25.82
N SER A 61 -20.30 33.18 25.99
CA SER A 61 -19.37 33.65 27.04
C SER A 61 -19.56 33.10 28.46
N THR A 62 -18.52 32.83 29.25
CA THR A 62 -17.49 33.76 29.75
C THR A 62 -16.41 32.98 30.52
N THR A 63 -15.19 33.40 30.40
CA THR A 63 -13.97 33.15 31.15
C THR A 63 -14.15 33.31 32.67
N SER A 64 -13.55 32.43 33.49
CA SER A 64 -13.05 32.83 34.80
C SER A 64 -11.87 32.00 35.25
N ALA A 65 -10.76 32.64 35.42
CA ALA A 65 -9.57 32.22 36.12
C ALA A 65 -9.78 32.26 37.64
N THR A 66 -9.25 31.30 38.37
CA THR A 66 -9.02 31.49 39.81
C THR A 66 -7.73 30.81 40.21
N THR A 67 -6.83 31.65 40.68
CA THR A 67 -5.55 31.41 41.35
C THR A 67 -5.78 30.98 42.81
N THR A 68 -4.81 30.31 43.40
CA THR A 68 -4.37 30.25 44.82
C THR A 68 -4.20 28.82 45.29
N THR A 69 -3.25 28.35 46.03
CA THR A 69 -2.08 28.82 46.77
C THR A 69 -1.30 27.62 47.27
N ASP A 70 -0.03 27.81 47.38
CA ASP A 70 1.04 27.16 48.10
C ASP A 70 0.64 26.46 49.43
N ILE A 71 1.19 25.27 49.72
CA ILE A 71 1.62 24.87 51.07
C ILE A 71 2.69 23.74 50.93
N THR A 72 3.94 24.07 51.31
CA THR A 72 5.03 23.15 51.68
C THR A 72 4.86 22.71 53.14
N PRO A 73 5.25 21.50 53.51
CA PRO A 73 6.08 21.34 54.71
C PRO A 73 7.39 20.60 54.51
N SER A 74 8.39 21.24 54.99
CA SER A 74 9.76 20.82 55.25
C SER A 74 9.76 19.72 56.31
N ASN A 75 10.50 18.61 56.09
CA ASN A 75 10.95 17.75 57.19
C ASN A 75 12.43 17.44 57.02
N THR A 76 13.21 18.08 57.88
CA THR A 76 14.60 17.88 58.13
C THR A 76 14.77 16.59 58.95
N THR A 77 15.55 15.63 58.44
CA THR A 77 16.06 14.52 59.26
C THR A 77 17.59 14.45 59.13
N THR A 78 18.22 14.75 60.23
CA THR A 78 19.66 14.66 60.50
C THR A 78 20.08 13.21 60.49
N SER A 79 21.03 12.82 59.67
CA SER A 79 21.70 11.49 59.75
C SER A 79 23.17 11.61 59.98
N THR A 80 23.59 11.01 61.05
CA THR A 80 24.91 10.94 61.61
C THR A 80 25.87 10.12 60.67
N SER A 81 27.02 10.70 60.31
CA SER A 81 28.09 10.03 59.57
C SER A 81 28.82 9.01 60.42
N THR A 82 28.77 7.74 60.02
CA THR A 82 29.70 6.72 60.47
C THR A 82 30.71 6.45 59.36
N LYS A 83 31.96 6.73 59.61
CA LYS A 83 33.12 6.57 58.69
C LYS A 83 33.53 5.11 58.67
N THR A 84 33.15 4.35 57.65
CA THR A 84 33.67 3.02 57.38
C THR A 84 34.68 3.09 56.23
N THR A 85 35.90 2.72 56.50
CA THR A 85 37.01 2.60 55.53
C THR A 85 36.70 1.42 54.60
N ALA A 86 36.37 1.69 53.35
CA ALA A 86 36.18 0.65 52.34
C ALA A 86 37.41 0.52 51.47
N THR A 87 37.95 -0.68 51.42
CA THR A 87 39.03 -1.15 50.55
C THR A 87 38.55 -1.07 49.10
N THR A 88 39.23 -0.28 48.26
CA THR A 88 38.93 -0.12 46.85
C THR A 88 39.32 -1.39 46.06
N THR A 89 38.36 -2.24 45.77
CA THR A 89 38.48 -3.25 44.72
C THR A 89 38.12 -2.58 43.41
N THR A 90 39.08 -2.33 42.52
CA THR A 90 38.87 -1.81 41.18
C THR A 90 38.21 -2.88 40.32
N THR A 91 36.88 -2.79 40.18
CA THR A 91 36.13 -3.51 39.18
C THR A 91 36.41 -2.86 37.82
N PRO A 92 36.78 -3.62 36.77
CA PRO A 92 36.93 -3.04 35.42
C PRO A 92 35.59 -2.44 34.98
N ALA A 93 35.62 -1.19 34.50
CA ALA A 93 34.46 -0.54 33.92
C ALA A 93 33.90 -1.41 32.79
N PRO A 94 32.56 -1.56 32.68
CA PRO A 94 31.94 -2.23 31.52
C PRO A 94 32.41 -1.52 30.25
N ALA A 95 32.94 -2.30 29.31
CA ALA A 95 33.24 -1.79 27.97
C ALA A 95 31.99 -1.17 27.40
N THR A 96 31.99 0.14 27.19
CA THR A 96 30.91 0.86 26.48
C THR A 96 30.94 0.33 25.04
N THR A 97 30.05 -0.60 24.71
CA THR A 97 29.79 -0.97 23.33
C THR A 97 29.19 0.26 22.68
N THR A 98 29.97 1.03 21.95
CA THR A 98 29.51 2.08 21.08
C THR A 98 28.68 1.41 19.99
N SER A 99 27.37 1.33 20.20
CA SER A 99 26.44 0.93 19.13
C SER A 99 26.55 1.99 18.04
N THR A 100 27.05 1.61 16.86
CA THR A 100 26.98 2.44 15.68
C THR A 100 25.52 2.88 15.52
N PRO A 101 25.21 4.17 15.37
CA PRO A 101 23.83 4.61 15.22
C PRO A 101 23.21 3.93 14.00
N VAL A 102 22.11 3.22 14.24
CA VAL A 102 21.36 2.53 13.18
C VAL A 102 20.74 3.61 12.28
N VAL A 103 21.11 3.61 11.00
CA VAL A 103 20.48 4.51 10.03
C VAL A 103 19.06 4.05 9.78
N ALA A 104 18.11 4.98 9.86
CA ALA A 104 16.72 4.74 9.54
C ALA A 104 16.27 5.66 8.41
N LEU A 105 15.69 5.05 7.36
CA LEU A 105 14.98 5.73 6.28
C LEU A 105 13.48 5.67 6.55
N ASN A 106 12.78 6.78 6.32
CA ASN A 106 11.34 6.87 6.48
C ASN A 106 10.68 7.15 5.14
N GLY A 107 9.68 6.37 4.80
CA GLY A 107 8.88 6.53 3.59
C GLY A 107 7.39 6.48 3.88
N ALA A 108 6.60 7.09 3.00
CA ALA A 108 5.14 7.03 3.05
C ALA A 108 4.53 7.03 1.66
N GLY A 109 3.39 6.38 1.48
CA GLY A 109 2.68 6.45 0.21
C GLY A 109 1.79 5.26 -0.13
N GLY A 110 1.84 4.82 -1.39
CA GLY A 110 0.94 3.83 -1.96
C GLY A 110 0.75 2.57 -1.14
N THR A 111 -0.50 2.14 -1.00
CA THR A 111 -0.84 0.84 -0.40
C THR A 111 -0.73 -0.30 -1.40
N PHE A 112 -0.70 0.01 -2.69
CA PHE A 112 -0.53 -0.94 -3.78
C PHE A 112 0.77 -1.76 -3.65
N PRO A 113 1.97 -1.16 -3.48
CA PRO A 113 3.21 -1.91 -3.34
C PRO A 113 3.50 -2.40 -1.91
N ALA A 114 2.65 -2.09 -0.92
CA ALA A 114 2.98 -2.29 0.49
C ALA A 114 3.35 -3.74 0.87
N PRO A 115 2.69 -4.82 0.36
CA PRO A 115 3.13 -6.18 0.63
C PRO A 115 4.57 -6.45 0.17
N LEU A 116 4.94 -5.95 -1.02
CA LEU A 116 6.28 -6.11 -1.58
C LEU A 116 7.31 -5.27 -0.84
N TYR A 117 7.00 -4.00 -0.56
CA TYR A 117 7.88 -3.10 0.18
C TYR A 117 8.16 -3.61 1.60
N THR A 118 7.16 -4.15 2.29
CA THR A 118 7.35 -4.78 3.60
C THR A 118 8.37 -5.92 3.54
N GLN A 119 8.27 -6.77 2.53
CA GLN A 119 9.23 -7.85 2.33
C GLN A 119 10.63 -7.32 1.96
N TRP A 120 10.71 -6.41 0.99
CA TRP A 120 11.99 -5.84 0.56
C TRP A 120 12.73 -5.15 1.70
N PHE A 121 12.04 -4.29 2.45
CA PHE A 121 12.66 -3.53 3.53
C PHE A 121 13.10 -4.42 4.69
N SER A 122 12.36 -5.49 4.99
CA SER A 122 12.79 -6.51 5.95
C SER A 122 14.05 -7.26 5.50
N ILE A 123 14.13 -7.63 4.21
CA ILE A 123 15.32 -8.27 3.64
C ILE A 123 16.50 -7.29 3.67
N TYR A 124 16.30 -6.05 3.23
CA TYR A 124 17.34 -5.02 3.19
C TYR A 124 17.90 -4.75 4.59
N ALA A 125 17.04 -4.59 5.60
CA ALA A 125 17.45 -4.41 6.98
C ALA A 125 18.27 -5.60 7.50
N SER A 126 17.92 -6.83 7.11
CA SER A 126 18.65 -8.04 7.49
C SER A 126 20.04 -8.13 6.84
N LEU A 127 20.21 -7.55 5.65
CA LEU A 127 21.45 -7.56 4.89
C LEU A 127 22.41 -6.44 5.31
N THR A 128 21.89 -5.27 5.64
CA THR A 128 22.67 -4.03 5.79
C THR A 128 22.63 -3.44 7.20
N GLY A 129 21.65 -3.81 8.02
CA GLY A 129 21.34 -3.16 9.31
C GLY A 129 20.56 -1.85 9.18
N VAL A 130 20.36 -1.32 7.97
CA VAL A 130 19.58 -0.09 7.72
C VAL A 130 18.10 -0.37 7.90
N GLN A 131 17.43 0.37 8.77
CA GLN A 131 15.98 0.26 8.97
C GLN A 131 15.23 1.12 7.95
N VAL A 132 14.18 0.56 7.32
CA VAL A 132 13.31 1.30 6.42
C VAL A 132 11.89 1.24 6.94
N ASN A 133 11.40 2.36 7.45
CA ASN A 133 10.05 2.49 7.98
C ASN A 133 9.14 3.00 6.86
N TYR A 134 8.13 2.22 6.47
CA TYR A 134 7.19 2.60 5.43
C TYR A 134 5.77 2.68 5.94
N GLN A 135 5.12 3.82 5.69
CA GLN A 135 3.72 4.05 6.03
C GLN A 135 2.86 3.93 4.76
N ALA A 136 2.08 2.87 4.67
CA ALA A 136 1.16 2.63 3.55
C ALA A 136 -0.15 3.40 3.77
N VAL A 137 -0.18 4.67 3.40
CA VAL A 137 -1.26 5.64 3.68
C VAL A 137 -1.95 6.19 2.42
N GLY A 138 -1.62 5.64 1.25
CA GLY A 138 -2.12 6.08 -0.06
C GLY A 138 -1.19 7.06 -0.77
N SER A 139 -1.25 7.05 -2.12
CA SER A 139 -0.34 7.84 -2.97
C SER A 139 -0.43 9.34 -2.71
N GLY A 140 -1.64 9.88 -2.51
CA GLY A 140 -1.81 11.30 -2.22
C GLY A 140 -1.14 11.73 -0.93
N ALA A 141 -1.22 10.92 0.12
CA ALA A 141 -0.53 11.17 1.39
C ALA A 141 1.00 11.05 1.22
N GLY A 142 1.49 10.11 0.41
CA GLY A 142 2.90 9.98 0.06
C GLY A 142 3.45 11.19 -0.68
N ILE A 143 2.71 11.68 -1.69
CA ILE A 143 3.04 12.93 -2.40
C ILE A 143 3.10 14.12 -1.43
N THR A 144 2.12 14.22 -0.53
CA THR A 144 2.08 15.29 0.47
C THR A 144 3.27 15.19 1.44
N ALA A 145 3.59 13.99 1.91
CA ALA A 145 4.67 13.78 2.86
C ALA A 145 6.04 14.15 2.28
N ILE A 146 6.34 13.75 1.03
CA ILE A 146 7.60 14.14 0.38
C ILE A 146 7.63 15.63 0.05
N THR A 147 6.52 16.22 -0.41
CA THR A 147 6.42 17.65 -0.69
C THR A 147 6.71 18.49 0.57
N ASN A 148 6.23 18.05 1.73
CA ASN A 148 6.45 18.70 3.01
C ASN A 148 7.78 18.30 3.68
N ASN A 149 8.60 17.49 3.02
CA ASN A 149 9.92 17.01 3.51
C ASN A 149 9.84 16.31 4.88
N THR A 150 8.75 15.57 5.13
CA THR A 150 8.52 14.82 6.38
C THR A 150 8.99 13.37 6.29
N VAL A 151 9.38 12.91 5.11
CA VAL A 151 9.91 11.57 4.81
C VAL A 151 11.14 11.67 3.92
N ASP A 152 11.97 10.61 3.93
CA ASP A 152 13.16 10.52 3.07
C ASP A 152 12.76 10.13 1.63
N PHE A 153 11.62 9.45 1.44
CA PHE A 153 11.02 9.17 0.13
C PHE A 153 9.49 9.08 0.20
N GLY A 154 8.82 9.54 -0.85
CA GLY A 154 7.40 9.28 -1.07
C GLY A 154 7.20 8.04 -1.94
N ALA A 155 5.98 7.48 -1.99
CA ALA A 155 5.62 6.44 -2.94
C ALA A 155 4.26 6.71 -3.57
N SER A 156 4.15 6.54 -4.89
CA SER A 156 2.92 6.79 -5.64
C SER A 156 2.75 5.82 -6.80
N ASP A 157 1.52 5.34 -6.99
CA ASP A 157 1.08 4.60 -8.18
C ASP A 157 0.33 5.53 -9.15
N ALA A 158 0.29 6.82 -8.83
CA ALA A 158 -0.29 7.88 -9.67
C ALA A 158 0.80 8.83 -10.14
N ILE A 159 0.69 9.26 -11.39
CA ILE A 159 1.52 10.34 -11.93
C ILE A 159 1.12 11.64 -11.22
N MET A 160 2.10 12.34 -10.66
CA MET A 160 1.88 13.66 -10.05
C MET A 160 1.40 14.67 -11.10
N THR A 161 0.44 15.50 -10.72
CA THR A 161 0.03 16.64 -11.55
C THR A 161 1.16 17.66 -11.67
N SER A 162 1.15 18.46 -12.73
CA SER A 162 2.16 19.54 -12.91
C SER A 162 2.17 20.52 -11.72
N ALA A 163 1.01 20.78 -11.11
CA ALA A 163 0.92 21.62 -9.91
C ALA A 163 1.59 20.97 -8.69
N GLN A 164 1.39 19.67 -8.47
CA GLN A 164 2.06 18.94 -7.38
C GLN A 164 3.58 18.90 -7.57
N VAL A 165 4.05 18.65 -8.80
CA VAL A 165 5.48 18.66 -9.14
C VAL A 165 6.07 20.04 -8.89
N ALA A 166 5.42 21.11 -9.39
CA ALA A 166 5.88 22.49 -9.19
C ALA A 166 5.95 22.86 -7.69
N THR A 167 4.96 22.46 -6.90
CA THR A 167 4.94 22.71 -5.45
C THR A 167 6.09 21.99 -4.74
N ALA A 168 6.30 20.70 -5.05
CA ALA A 168 7.38 19.91 -4.45
C ALA A 168 8.77 20.48 -4.82
N GLN A 169 8.97 20.82 -6.10
CA GLN A 169 10.24 21.35 -6.58
C GLN A 169 10.56 22.75 -6.06
N ALA A 170 9.55 23.59 -5.85
CA ALA A 170 9.74 24.92 -5.27
C ALA A 170 10.29 24.86 -3.84
N SER A 171 9.98 23.83 -3.09
CA SER A 171 10.39 23.66 -1.69
C SER A 171 11.80 23.08 -1.54
N ASN A 172 12.16 22.07 -2.36
CA ASN A 172 13.36 21.26 -2.11
C ASN A 172 14.16 20.92 -3.40
N GLY A 173 13.85 21.56 -4.53
CA GLY A 173 14.54 21.33 -5.81
C GLY A 173 14.02 20.12 -6.60
N PRO A 174 14.78 19.63 -7.58
CA PRO A 174 14.32 18.58 -8.49
C PRO A 174 13.87 17.31 -7.76
N LEU A 175 12.70 16.81 -8.16
CA LEU A 175 12.11 15.57 -7.65
C LEU A 175 12.21 14.49 -8.74
N LEU A 176 12.83 13.37 -8.42
CA LEU A 176 12.94 12.18 -9.26
C LEU A 176 11.73 11.26 -9.04
N THR A 177 11.34 10.54 -10.09
CA THR A 177 10.21 9.61 -10.06
C THR A 177 10.69 8.23 -10.49
N ILE A 178 11.25 7.47 -9.56
CA ILE A 178 11.99 6.23 -9.79
C ILE A 178 11.02 5.04 -9.77
N PRO A 179 10.81 4.34 -10.89
CA PRO A 179 9.96 3.15 -10.91
C PRO A 179 10.61 2.03 -10.09
N THR A 180 9.80 1.34 -9.30
CA THR A 180 10.31 0.23 -8.46
C THR A 180 9.67 -1.11 -8.76
N THR A 181 8.41 -1.11 -9.14
CA THR A 181 7.68 -2.30 -9.57
C THR A 181 6.45 -1.90 -10.39
N MET A 182 5.72 -2.88 -10.85
CA MET A 182 4.40 -2.74 -11.48
C MET A 182 3.50 -3.84 -10.99
N GLY A 183 2.19 -3.75 -11.22
CA GLY A 183 1.27 -4.78 -10.79
C GLY A 183 -0.11 -4.66 -11.42
N ALA A 184 -0.93 -5.69 -11.24
CA ALA A 184 -2.30 -5.75 -11.71
C ALA A 184 -3.27 -5.22 -10.64
N VAL A 185 -4.19 -4.34 -11.05
CA VAL A 185 -5.38 -4.00 -10.28
C VAL A 185 -6.46 -5.02 -10.59
N ALA A 186 -6.60 -6.00 -9.73
CA ALA A 186 -7.56 -7.09 -9.87
C ALA A 186 -8.98 -6.62 -9.51
N ILE A 187 -9.98 -7.06 -10.28
CA ILE A 187 -11.39 -6.82 -10.00
C ILE A 187 -11.90 -7.95 -9.10
N ALA A 188 -11.94 -7.67 -7.82
CA ALA A 188 -12.39 -8.57 -6.77
C ALA A 188 -13.91 -8.57 -6.64
N TYR A 189 -14.51 -9.72 -6.33
CA TYR A 189 -15.96 -9.83 -6.12
C TYR A 189 -16.31 -10.85 -5.04
N ASN A 190 -17.53 -10.74 -4.51
CA ASN A 190 -18.06 -11.67 -3.51
C ASN A 190 -19.42 -12.23 -3.97
N LEU A 191 -19.38 -13.34 -4.72
CA LEU A 191 -20.55 -14.07 -5.21
C LEU A 191 -20.46 -15.55 -4.84
N ASN A 192 -21.23 -15.96 -3.84
CA ASN A 192 -21.24 -17.34 -3.35
C ASN A 192 -21.79 -18.36 -4.38
N THR A 193 -22.47 -17.89 -5.42
CA THR A 193 -23.10 -18.73 -6.46
C THR A 193 -22.16 -19.14 -7.58
N MET A 194 -20.96 -18.61 -7.63
CA MET A 194 -20.02 -18.86 -8.74
C MET A 194 -19.40 -20.26 -8.72
N GLY A 195 -19.34 -20.94 -7.57
CA GLY A 195 -18.66 -22.23 -7.43
C GLY A 195 -17.20 -22.13 -7.88
N SER A 196 -16.79 -22.98 -8.83
CA SER A 196 -15.45 -22.95 -9.43
C SER A 196 -15.35 -22.04 -10.68
N ASN A 197 -16.44 -21.39 -11.09
CA ASN A 197 -16.44 -20.52 -12.25
C ASN A 197 -15.80 -19.17 -11.93
N GLN A 198 -15.15 -18.56 -12.93
CA GLN A 198 -14.65 -17.19 -12.84
C GLN A 198 -15.59 -16.23 -13.57
N LEU A 199 -15.91 -15.11 -12.91
CA LEU A 199 -16.67 -14.03 -13.50
C LEU A 199 -15.89 -13.42 -14.66
N LYS A 200 -16.57 -13.18 -15.79
CA LYS A 200 -16.04 -12.46 -16.96
C LYS A 200 -16.65 -11.08 -17.02
N LEU A 201 -15.83 -10.05 -17.15
CA LEU A 201 -16.26 -8.67 -17.34
C LEU A 201 -15.47 -8.04 -18.50
N ASN A 202 -16.10 -7.06 -19.15
CA ASN A 202 -15.41 -6.15 -20.06
C ASN A 202 -15.39 -4.72 -19.49
N GLY A 203 -14.62 -3.85 -20.12
CA GLY A 203 -14.45 -2.47 -19.63
C GLY A 203 -15.75 -1.68 -19.60
N THR A 204 -16.61 -1.84 -20.59
CA THR A 204 -17.91 -1.13 -20.65
C THR A 204 -18.84 -1.57 -19.52
N VAL A 205 -18.98 -2.88 -19.29
CA VAL A 205 -19.83 -3.40 -18.20
C VAL A 205 -19.27 -2.96 -16.84
N LEU A 206 -17.94 -3.05 -16.64
CA LEU A 206 -17.32 -2.60 -15.42
C LEU A 206 -17.54 -1.10 -15.16
N ALA A 207 -17.38 -0.25 -16.18
CA ALA A 207 -17.67 1.17 -16.07
C ALA A 207 -19.13 1.43 -15.70
N ASN A 208 -20.09 0.71 -16.32
CA ASN A 208 -21.51 0.84 -16.03
C ASN A 208 -21.87 0.39 -14.61
N ILE A 209 -21.20 -0.62 -14.07
CA ILE A 209 -21.35 -1.01 -12.65
C ILE A 209 -20.93 0.14 -11.74
N TYR A 210 -19.74 0.72 -11.98
CA TYR A 210 -19.22 1.82 -11.17
C TYR A 210 -19.96 3.15 -11.37
N LEU A 211 -20.62 3.35 -12.52
CA LEU A 211 -21.56 4.45 -12.77
C LEU A 211 -22.96 4.21 -12.18
N LYS A 212 -23.21 3.03 -11.59
CA LYS A 212 -24.52 2.62 -11.06
C LYS A 212 -25.63 2.58 -12.13
N THR A 213 -25.27 2.39 -13.40
CA THR A 213 -26.23 2.10 -14.49
C THR A 213 -26.55 0.61 -14.58
N ILE A 214 -25.63 -0.25 -14.14
CA ILE A 214 -25.85 -1.67 -13.87
C ILE A 214 -25.81 -1.86 -12.35
N THR A 215 -26.90 -2.33 -11.76
CA THR A 215 -27.05 -2.40 -10.30
C THR A 215 -27.37 -3.81 -9.78
N TYR A 216 -27.58 -4.79 -10.66
CA TYR A 216 -27.85 -6.18 -10.32
C TYR A 216 -26.90 -7.13 -11.03
N TRP A 217 -26.55 -8.25 -10.40
CA TRP A 217 -25.63 -9.24 -10.97
C TRP A 217 -26.22 -10.02 -12.15
N ASP A 218 -27.53 -10.17 -12.23
CA ASP A 218 -28.24 -10.81 -13.34
C ASP A 218 -28.64 -9.83 -14.46
N ASP A 219 -28.04 -8.64 -14.49
CA ASP A 219 -28.21 -7.70 -15.61
C ASP A 219 -27.85 -8.39 -16.92
N PRO A 220 -28.68 -8.23 -17.98
CA PRO A 220 -28.47 -8.86 -19.29
C PRO A 220 -27.07 -8.66 -19.87
N ALA A 221 -26.43 -7.50 -19.61
CA ALA A 221 -25.09 -7.21 -20.08
C ALA A 221 -24.01 -8.06 -19.36
N ILE A 222 -24.20 -8.37 -18.07
CA ILE A 222 -23.31 -9.27 -17.33
C ILE A 222 -23.57 -10.73 -17.75
N VAL A 223 -24.84 -11.13 -17.83
CA VAL A 223 -25.25 -12.51 -18.22
C VAL A 223 -24.70 -12.86 -19.60
N ALA A 224 -24.75 -11.94 -20.56
CA ALA A 224 -24.23 -12.17 -21.92
C ALA A 224 -22.73 -12.47 -21.95
N LEU A 225 -21.94 -11.94 -21.00
CA LEU A 225 -20.50 -12.22 -20.87
C LEU A 225 -20.23 -13.56 -20.15
N ASN A 226 -21.22 -14.14 -19.47
CA ASN A 226 -21.11 -15.29 -18.60
C ASN A 226 -22.09 -16.42 -18.98
N PRO A 227 -22.08 -16.90 -20.23
CA PRO A 227 -23.04 -17.91 -20.66
C PRO A 227 -22.90 -19.20 -19.85
N GLY A 228 -24.03 -19.76 -19.43
CA GLY A 228 -24.08 -20.99 -18.63
C GLY A 228 -23.83 -20.81 -17.13
N ILE A 229 -23.60 -19.57 -16.67
CA ILE A 229 -23.49 -19.27 -15.24
C ILE A 229 -24.82 -18.66 -14.77
N ASN A 230 -25.40 -19.25 -13.72
CA ASN A 230 -26.62 -18.71 -13.11
C ASN A 230 -26.23 -17.60 -12.11
N LEU A 231 -26.20 -16.36 -12.58
CA LEU A 231 -25.95 -15.18 -11.74
C LEU A 231 -27.17 -14.88 -10.88
N PRO A 232 -26.99 -14.48 -9.60
CA PRO A 232 -28.11 -14.25 -8.70
C PRO A 232 -28.81 -12.93 -9.00
N HIS A 233 -30.12 -12.86 -8.79
CA HIS A 233 -30.82 -11.56 -8.71
C HIS A 233 -30.48 -10.87 -7.39
N ALA A 234 -29.30 -10.29 -7.32
CA ALA A 234 -28.74 -9.62 -6.14
C ALA A 234 -28.18 -8.25 -6.54
N GLY A 235 -28.37 -7.26 -5.69
CA GLY A 235 -27.81 -5.93 -5.89
C GLY A 235 -26.28 -5.94 -5.84
N ILE A 236 -25.65 -5.12 -6.67
CA ILE A 236 -24.20 -4.94 -6.70
C ILE A 236 -23.81 -3.85 -5.72
N ALA A 237 -23.08 -4.21 -4.65
CA ALA A 237 -22.44 -3.25 -3.75
C ALA A 237 -21.08 -2.87 -4.34
N VAL A 238 -20.91 -1.63 -4.75
CA VAL A 238 -19.66 -1.12 -5.32
C VAL A 238 -18.73 -0.66 -4.19
N VAL A 239 -17.57 -1.27 -4.07
CA VAL A 239 -16.54 -0.90 -3.10
C VAL A 239 -15.43 -0.12 -3.81
N HIS A 240 -15.08 1.04 -3.27
CA HIS A 240 -14.04 1.91 -3.80
C HIS A 240 -13.10 2.40 -2.69
N ARG A 241 -12.01 3.06 -3.05
CA ARG A 241 -11.09 3.67 -2.09
C ARG A 241 -11.66 4.98 -1.53
N SER A 242 -11.59 5.14 -0.22
CA SER A 242 -11.97 6.38 0.47
C SER A 242 -10.82 7.37 0.65
N ASP A 243 -9.59 6.93 0.45
CA ASP A 243 -8.36 7.74 0.52
C ASP A 243 -7.89 8.18 -0.88
N SER A 244 -6.92 9.10 -0.94
CA SER A 244 -6.26 9.52 -2.20
C SER A 244 -5.30 8.43 -2.67
N SER A 245 -5.77 7.61 -3.62
CA SER A 245 -5.20 6.29 -3.96
C SER A 245 -4.61 6.25 -5.36
N GLY A 246 -3.37 5.75 -5.48
CA GLY A 246 -2.78 5.43 -6.78
C GLY A 246 -3.46 4.24 -7.46
N THR A 247 -3.94 3.24 -6.70
CA THR A 247 -4.76 2.15 -7.25
C THR A 247 -6.03 2.68 -7.90
N SER A 248 -6.69 3.68 -7.28
CA SER A 248 -7.82 4.40 -7.89
C SER A 248 -7.43 5.13 -9.16
N TYR A 249 -6.24 5.75 -9.19
CA TYR A 249 -5.74 6.43 -10.37
C TYR A 249 -5.57 5.46 -11.55
N ILE A 250 -4.93 4.30 -11.33
CA ILE A 250 -4.78 3.25 -12.36
C ILE A 250 -6.16 2.78 -12.83
N PHE A 251 -7.05 2.48 -11.91
CA PHE A 251 -8.39 1.96 -12.19
C PHE A 251 -9.24 2.98 -12.96
N THR A 252 -9.31 4.22 -12.51
CA THR A 252 -10.09 5.28 -13.15
C THR A 252 -9.49 5.71 -14.49
N ASN A 253 -8.16 5.61 -14.66
CA ASN A 253 -7.51 5.77 -15.96
C ASN A 253 -7.97 4.71 -16.95
N TYR A 254 -8.02 3.44 -16.55
CA TYR A 254 -8.57 2.38 -17.39
C TYR A 254 -10.04 2.64 -17.76
N LEU A 255 -10.88 2.95 -16.77
CA LEU A 255 -12.32 3.22 -17.04
C LEU A 255 -12.52 4.40 -17.97
N SER A 256 -11.68 5.44 -17.86
CA SER A 256 -11.72 6.60 -18.76
C SER A 256 -11.37 6.26 -20.22
N GLN A 257 -10.52 5.24 -20.43
CA GLN A 257 -10.15 4.79 -21.78
C GLN A 257 -11.23 3.93 -22.44
N VAL A 258 -11.99 3.15 -21.64
CA VAL A 258 -12.95 2.17 -22.15
C VAL A 258 -14.42 2.66 -22.10
N SER A 259 -14.67 3.81 -21.47
CA SER A 259 -16.01 4.41 -21.33
C SER A 259 -15.95 5.93 -21.43
N GLN A 260 -16.48 6.45 -22.53
CA GLN A 260 -16.63 7.90 -22.72
C GLN A 260 -17.52 8.52 -21.64
N GLN A 261 -18.56 7.81 -21.22
CA GLN A 261 -19.46 8.27 -20.15
C GLN A 261 -18.70 8.44 -18.84
N TRP A 262 -17.86 7.44 -18.45
CA TRP A 262 -17.00 7.54 -17.27
C TRP A 262 -16.03 8.73 -17.39
N SER A 263 -15.33 8.83 -18.51
CA SER A 263 -14.35 9.89 -18.75
C SER A 263 -14.96 11.28 -18.60
N THR A 264 -16.23 11.47 -19.05
CA THR A 264 -16.91 12.77 -19.00
C THR A 264 -17.50 13.07 -17.61
N GLN A 265 -18.05 12.06 -16.92
CA GLN A 265 -18.78 12.27 -15.65
C GLN A 265 -17.88 12.17 -14.41
N VAL A 266 -16.86 11.33 -14.45
CA VAL A 266 -16.01 11.00 -13.29
C VAL A 266 -14.54 11.32 -13.55
N GLY A 267 -13.99 10.85 -14.68
CA GLY A 267 -12.62 11.09 -15.10
C GLY A 267 -11.58 10.21 -14.41
N THR A 268 -10.32 10.68 -14.42
CA THR A 268 -9.15 9.99 -13.87
C THR A 268 -8.52 10.83 -12.77
N ALA A 269 -8.44 10.30 -11.54
CA ALA A 269 -7.74 10.93 -10.44
C ALA A 269 -7.45 9.92 -9.30
N THR A 270 -6.61 10.32 -8.34
CA THR A 270 -6.40 9.57 -7.10
C THR A 270 -7.60 9.58 -6.16
N SER A 271 -8.45 10.61 -6.30
CA SER A 271 -9.76 10.74 -5.64
C SER A 271 -10.74 11.31 -6.63
N VAL A 272 -11.84 10.60 -6.86
CA VAL A 272 -12.92 11.01 -7.74
C VAL A 272 -14.23 11.10 -6.94
N ASN A 273 -15.25 11.74 -7.52
CA ASN A 273 -16.58 11.70 -6.93
C ASN A 273 -17.25 10.36 -7.31
N TRP A 274 -17.11 9.37 -6.43
CA TRP A 274 -17.63 8.03 -6.68
C TRP A 274 -19.16 8.03 -6.70
N PRO A 275 -19.80 7.48 -7.75
CA PRO A 275 -21.25 7.26 -7.72
C PRO A 275 -21.68 6.13 -6.77
N GLY A 276 -20.75 5.35 -6.27
CA GLY A 276 -21.00 4.09 -5.57
C GLY A 276 -20.87 4.15 -4.06
N ASP A 277 -21.00 2.99 -3.40
CA ASP A 277 -21.68 2.75 -2.15
C ASP A 277 -20.76 2.71 -0.92
N VAL A 278 -19.58 2.04 -1.00
CA VAL A 278 -18.75 1.74 0.16
C VAL A 278 -17.32 2.20 -0.05
N GLY A 279 -16.81 2.98 0.88
CA GLY A 279 -15.45 3.50 0.86
C GLY A 279 -14.51 2.76 1.80
N GLY A 280 -13.63 1.89 1.28
CA GLY A 280 -12.59 1.20 2.04
C GLY A 280 -11.29 2.02 2.14
N SER A 281 -10.69 2.07 3.33
CA SER A 281 -9.42 2.76 3.55
C SER A 281 -8.23 1.89 3.15
N GLY A 282 -7.43 2.36 2.21
CA GLY A 282 -6.32 1.58 1.66
C GLY A 282 -6.78 0.35 0.87
N THR A 283 -5.84 -0.35 0.22
CA THR A 283 -6.16 -1.60 -0.51
C THR A 283 -6.68 -2.69 0.44
N ALA A 284 -6.13 -2.77 1.65
CA ALA A 284 -6.58 -3.73 2.66
C ALA A 284 -8.04 -3.49 3.10
N GLY A 285 -8.48 -2.23 3.23
CA GLY A 285 -9.86 -1.89 3.56
C GLY A 285 -10.83 -2.34 2.46
N VAL A 286 -10.53 -2.03 1.19
CA VAL A 286 -11.34 -2.51 0.06
C VAL A 286 -11.40 -4.04 0.01
N ALA A 287 -10.26 -4.72 0.24
CA ALA A 287 -10.21 -6.18 0.28
C ALA A 287 -11.11 -6.77 1.38
N ALA A 288 -11.07 -6.19 2.59
CA ALA A 288 -11.91 -6.60 3.71
C ALA A 288 -13.40 -6.36 3.44
N ASP A 289 -13.75 -5.19 2.90
CA ASP A 289 -15.14 -4.85 2.56
C ASP A 289 -15.70 -5.81 1.49
N VAL A 290 -14.91 -6.14 0.46
CA VAL A 290 -15.32 -7.11 -0.56
C VAL A 290 -15.55 -8.49 0.07
N GLN A 291 -14.71 -8.95 0.97
CA GLN A 291 -14.89 -10.24 1.63
C GLN A 291 -16.14 -10.28 2.51
N GLN A 292 -16.47 -9.19 3.19
CA GLN A 292 -17.56 -9.13 4.17
C GLN A 292 -18.93 -8.87 3.53
N ILE A 293 -18.96 -8.12 2.43
CA ILE A 293 -20.21 -7.68 1.80
C ILE A 293 -20.59 -8.64 0.68
N GLY A 294 -21.60 -9.48 0.88
CA GLY A 294 -22.14 -10.36 -0.15
C GLY A 294 -22.69 -9.56 -1.33
N GLY A 295 -22.39 -9.98 -2.56
CA GLY A 295 -22.76 -9.27 -3.78
C GLY A 295 -21.91 -8.04 -4.10
N SER A 296 -20.78 -7.86 -3.42
CA SER A 296 -19.89 -6.72 -3.68
C SER A 296 -18.93 -6.96 -4.85
N ILE A 297 -18.44 -5.83 -5.38
CA ILE A 297 -17.34 -5.73 -6.35
C ILE A 297 -16.40 -4.60 -5.93
N GLY A 298 -15.08 -4.83 -6.04
CA GLY A 298 -14.06 -3.85 -5.71
C GLY A 298 -12.83 -3.99 -6.61
N TYR A 299 -11.89 -3.06 -6.51
CA TYR A 299 -10.60 -3.12 -7.20
C TYR A 299 -9.48 -3.07 -6.18
N ILE A 300 -8.57 -4.03 -6.26
CA ILE A 300 -7.45 -4.20 -5.33
C ILE A 300 -6.20 -4.63 -6.09
N GLU A 301 -5.03 -4.40 -5.52
CA GLU A 301 -3.82 -5.00 -6.06
C GLU A 301 -3.85 -6.53 -5.89
N LEU A 302 -3.31 -7.26 -6.88
CA LEU A 302 -3.42 -8.73 -6.99
C LEU A 302 -2.87 -9.46 -5.75
N ALA A 303 -1.79 -8.99 -5.12
CA ALA A 303 -1.23 -9.62 -3.93
C ALA A 303 -2.24 -9.71 -2.78
N TYR A 304 -3.07 -8.67 -2.59
CA TYR A 304 -4.13 -8.69 -1.58
C TYR A 304 -5.21 -9.72 -1.90
N ALA A 305 -5.58 -9.87 -3.18
CA ALA A 305 -6.55 -10.89 -3.60
C ALA A 305 -6.01 -12.30 -3.30
N VAL A 306 -4.77 -12.57 -3.67
CA VAL A 306 -4.12 -13.88 -3.49
C VAL A 306 -3.92 -14.20 -2.01
N GLN A 307 -3.40 -13.26 -1.22
CA GLN A 307 -3.14 -13.47 0.21
C GLN A 307 -4.42 -13.73 1.02
N ASN A 308 -5.54 -13.14 0.59
CA ASN A 308 -6.81 -13.25 1.28
C ASN A 308 -7.79 -14.23 0.59
N ASN A 309 -7.37 -14.95 -0.46
CA ASN A 309 -8.20 -15.86 -1.24
C ASN A 309 -9.50 -15.22 -1.77
N ILE A 310 -9.42 -13.97 -2.23
CA ILE A 310 -10.57 -13.24 -2.77
C ILE A 310 -10.72 -13.58 -4.25
N PRO A 311 -11.90 -14.03 -4.72
CA PRO A 311 -12.15 -14.27 -6.13
C PRO A 311 -11.96 -13.02 -6.97
N VAL A 312 -11.34 -13.17 -8.16
CA VAL A 312 -11.10 -12.08 -9.10
C VAL A 312 -11.64 -12.41 -10.48
N ALA A 313 -12.17 -11.39 -11.16
CA ALA A 313 -12.74 -11.54 -12.49
C ALA A 313 -11.68 -11.66 -13.58
N LEU A 314 -12.01 -12.39 -14.63
CA LEU A 314 -11.35 -12.29 -15.92
C LEU A 314 -11.79 -10.99 -16.59
N MET A 315 -10.82 -10.17 -17.01
CA MET A 315 -11.12 -8.93 -17.73
C MET A 315 -10.85 -9.08 -19.22
N GLN A 316 -11.80 -8.65 -20.03
CA GLN A 316 -11.59 -8.59 -21.48
C GLN A 316 -10.62 -7.44 -21.81
N ASN A 317 -9.53 -7.75 -22.50
CA ASN A 317 -8.56 -6.76 -22.95
C ASN A 317 -8.95 -6.15 -24.31
N SER A 318 -8.16 -5.19 -24.79
CA SER A 318 -8.38 -4.49 -26.08
C SER A 318 -8.38 -5.40 -27.31
N SER A 319 -7.79 -6.59 -27.21
CA SER A 319 -7.78 -7.64 -28.25
C SER A 319 -8.98 -8.58 -28.18
N GLY A 320 -9.89 -8.37 -27.23
CA GLY A 320 -11.09 -9.22 -27.05
C GLY A 320 -10.88 -10.47 -26.20
N ASN A 321 -9.67 -10.71 -25.69
CA ASN A 321 -9.35 -11.89 -24.90
C ASN A 321 -9.70 -11.67 -23.42
N TYR A 322 -10.27 -12.69 -22.76
CA TYR A 322 -10.48 -12.70 -21.30
C TYR A 322 -9.22 -13.14 -20.59
N ILE A 323 -8.60 -12.23 -19.84
CA ILE A 323 -7.32 -12.42 -19.19
C ILE A 323 -7.47 -12.39 -17.66
N ALA A 324 -6.91 -13.40 -16.99
CA ALA A 324 -6.76 -13.37 -15.53
C ALA A 324 -5.61 -12.43 -15.12
N PRO A 325 -5.75 -11.69 -14.01
CA PRO A 325 -4.62 -10.97 -13.45
C PRO A 325 -3.57 -11.98 -12.95
N SER A 326 -2.34 -11.79 -13.37
CA SER A 326 -1.18 -12.64 -13.02
C SER A 326 0.11 -11.87 -13.24
N VAL A 327 1.22 -12.39 -12.73
CA VAL A 327 2.55 -11.85 -13.02
C VAL A 327 2.81 -11.78 -14.53
N ALA A 328 2.52 -12.87 -15.25
CA ALA A 328 2.74 -12.94 -16.69
C ALA A 328 1.88 -11.94 -17.47
N SER A 329 0.58 -11.86 -17.16
CA SER A 329 -0.33 -10.95 -17.88
C SER A 329 -0.10 -9.47 -17.51
N ALA A 330 0.41 -9.20 -16.32
CA ALA A 330 0.84 -7.86 -15.92
C ALA A 330 2.16 -7.47 -16.59
N SER A 331 3.14 -8.38 -16.69
CA SER A 331 4.38 -8.14 -17.46
C SER A 331 4.07 -7.80 -18.93
N ALA A 332 3.16 -8.57 -19.55
CA ALA A 332 2.76 -8.36 -20.93
C ALA A 332 2.16 -6.96 -21.20
N ALA A 333 1.62 -6.29 -20.18
CA ALA A 333 1.08 -4.94 -20.34
C ALA A 333 2.17 -3.88 -20.63
N ALA A 334 3.39 -4.11 -20.17
CA ALA A 334 4.53 -3.24 -20.43
C ALA A 334 5.31 -3.60 -21.71
N ASP A 335 5.05 -4.78 -22.30
CA ASP A 335 5.73 -5.22 -23.50
C ASP A 335 5.37 -4.32 -24.69
N GLY A 336 6.39 -3.83 -25.40
CA GLY A 336 6.23 -2.96 -26.56
C GLY A 336 5.84 -1.52 -26.25
N VAL A 337 5.72 -1.14 -24.96
CA VAL A 337 5.49 0.25 -24.56
C VAL A 337 6.80 1.03 -24.68
N THR A 338 6.77 2.16 -25.40
CA THR A 338 7.88 3.12 -25.39
C THR A 338 7.87 3.86 -24.06
N LEU A 339 8.87 3.60 -23.23
CA LEU A 339 9.01 4.25 -21.93
C LEU A 339 9.66 5.63 -22.11
N PRO A 340 9.02 6.72 -21.64
CA PRO A 340 9.64 8.04 -21.65
C PRO A 340 10.79 8.10 -20.62
N ALA A 341 11.74 9.00 -20.84
CA ALA A 341 12.91 9.14 -19.98
C ALA A 341 12.59 9.46 -18.52
N ASN A 342 11.43 10.05 -18.25
CA ASN A 342 10.94 10.34 -16.89
C ASN A 342 10.03 9.25 -16.33
N MET A 343 9.87 8.12 -17.03
CA MET A 343 9.01 6.98 -16.65
C MET A 343 7.54 7.31 -16.36
N LEU A 344 7.07 8.52 -16.68
CA LEU A 344 5.67 8.94 -16.40
C LEU A 344 4.75 8.46 -17.51
N VAL A 345 4.39 7.19 -17.47
CA VAL A 345 3.53 6.54 -18.46
C VAL A 345 2.53 5.61 -17.79
N MET A 346 1.29 5.60 -18.29
CA MET A 346 0.27 4.61 -17.94
C MET A 346 0.32 3.46 -18.95
N ILE A 347 0.21 2.22 -18.43
CA ILE A 347 0.23 0.99 -19.22
C ILE A 347 -1.12 0.24 -19.15
N THR A 348 -2.18 0.96 -18.77
CA THR A 348 -3.55 0.44 -18.81
C THR A 348 -4.03 0.24 -20.24
N ASN A 349 -4.90 -0.72 -20.45
CA ASN A 349 -5.52 -1.05 -21.74
C ASN A 349 -4.50 -1.32 -22.87
N SER A 350 -3.39 -2.01 -22.52
CA SER A 350 -2.36 -2.39 -23.47
C SER A 350 -2.95 -3.14 -24.69
N SER A 351 -2.36 -2.93 -25.86
CA SER A 351 -2.75 -3.64 -27.09
C SER A 351 -2.20 -5.06 -27.19
N ASN A 352 -1.33 -5.47 -26.24
CA ASN A 352 -0.80 -6.83 -26.22
C ASN A 352 -1.93 -7.84 -25.93
N PRO A 353 -2.14 -8.86 -26.79
CA PRO A 353 -3.29 -9.78 -26.67
C PRO A 353 -3.25 -10.67 -25.43
N THR A 354 -2.12 -10.77 -24.73
CA THR A 354 -1.97 -11.54 -23.49
C THR A 354 -1.94 -10.66 -22.24
N ALA A 355 -1.98 -9.33 -22.40
CA ALA A 355 -1.94 -8.40 -21.28
C ALA A 355 -3.26 -8.34 -20.50
N TYR A 356 -3.15 -8.29 -19.19
CA TYR A 356 -4.26 -7.88 -18.32
C TYR A 356 -4.46 -6.37 -18.48
N PRO A 357 -5.71 -5.88 -18.62
CA PRO A 357 -5.90 -4.49 -19.06
C PRO A 357 -5.71 -3.43 -17.98
N ILE A 358 -5.68 -3.80 -16.70
CA ILE A 358 -5.61 -2.84 -15.58
C ILE A 358 -4.29 -3.05 -14.84
N VAL A 359 -3.21 -2.50 -15.41
CA VAL A 359 -1.84 -2.60 -14.88
C VAL A 359 -1.24 -1.21 -14.76
N GLY A 360 -0.46 -0.97 -13.70
CA GLY A 360 0.26 0.28 -13.52
C GLY A 360 1.62 0.08 -12.89
N PHE A 361 2.49 1.08 -13.07
CA PHE A 361 3.74 1.20 -12.34
C PHE A 361 3.50 1.79 -10.94
N THR A 362 4.46 1.58 -10.05
CA THR A 362 4.61 2.34 -8.81
C THR A 362 6.01 2.94 -8.75
N TRP A 363 6.10 4.14 -8.22
CA TRP A 363 7.32 4.92 -8.18
C TRP A 363 7.68 5.33 -6.75
N LEU A 364 8.98 5.43 -6.47
CA LEU A 364 9.48 6.20 -5.34
C LEU A 364 9.78 7.62 -5.79
N LEU A 365 9.32 8.58 -5.00
CA LEU A 365 9.51 10.01 -5.18
C LEU A 365 10.67 10.45 -4.28
N VAL A 366 11.75 10.94 -4.87
CA VAL A 366 13.00 11.23 -4.17
C VAL A 366 13.56 12.57 -4.64
N TYR A 367 13.96 13.44 -3.72
CA TYR A 367 14.68 14.64 -4.11
C TYR A 367 16.07 14.31 -4.64
N GLN A 368 16.43 14.90 -5.78
CA GLN A 368 17.74 14.71 -6.40
C GLN A 368 18.88 15.21 -5.50
N ASN A 369 18.67 16.35 -4.82
CA ASN A 369 19.66 16.92 -3.93
C ASN A 369 19.33 16.55 -2.48
N GLN A 370 20.11 15.65 -1.90
CA GLN A 370 19.94 15.20 -0.53
C GLN A 370 20.48 16.20 0.47
N THR A 371 19.79 16.40 1.59
CA THR A 371 20.18 17.34 2.65
C THR A 371 20.97 16.68 3.76
N ASN A 372 20.97 15.35 3.85
CA ASN A 372 21.71 14.56 4.80
C ASN A 372 22.56 13.52 4.06
N GLN A 373 23.87 13.59 4.20
CA GLN A 373 24.79 12.71 3.47
C GLN A 373 24.58 11.23 3.78
N VAL A 374 24.47 10.88 5.05
CA VAL A 374 24.34 9.48 5.49
C VAL A 374 23.03 8.88 5.01
N LYS A 375 21.91 9.56 5.21
CA LYS A 375 20.61 9.10 4.71
C LYS A 375 20.55 9.07 3.18
N GLY A 376 21.11 10.07 2.52
CA GLY A 376 21.17 10.13 1.06
C GLY A 376 21.97 8.96 0.47
N GLN A 377 23.10 8.63 1.10
CA GLN A 377 23.91 7.47 0.71
C GLN A 377 23.13 6.15 0.87
N GLU A 378 22.48 5.98 2.01
CA GLU A 378 21.70 4.76 2.27
C GLU A 378 20.44 4.67 1.38
N LEU A 379 19.85 5.82 1.03
CA LEU A 379 18.74 5.85 0.08
C LEU A 379 19.18 5.42 -1.34
N VAL A 380 20.34 5.90 -1.80
CA VAL A 380 20.95 5.46 -3.07
C VAL A 380 21.24 3.97 -3.05
N ASN A 381 21.83 3.44 -1.96
CA ASN A 381 22.09 2.02 -1.79
C ASN A 381 20.81 1.18 -1.82
N LEU A 382 19.75 1.62 -1.12
CA LEU A 382 18.45 0.96 -1.12
C LEU A 382 17.82 0.93 -2.52
N LEU A 383 17.78 2.07 -3.21
CA LEU A 383 17.23 2.18 -4.56
C LEU A 383 17.98 1.29 -5.55
N TRP A 384 19.29 1.30 -5.51
CA TRP A 384 20.13 0.43 -6.35
C TRP A 384 19.87 -1.05 -6.06
N TRP A 385 19.79 -1.42 -4.78
CA TRP A 385 19.46 -2.78 -4.38
C TRP A 385 18.05 -3.20 -4.86
N ILE A 386 17.07 -2.32 -4.77
CA ILE A 386 15.71 -2.56 -5.29
C ILE A 386 15.75 -2.88 -6.78
N LEU A 387 16.47 -2.09 -7.57
CA LEU A 387 16.53 -2.23 -9.03
C LEU A 387 17.30 -3.47 -9.48
N THR A 388 18.38 -3.83 -8.77
CA THR A 388 19.33 -4.86 -9.25
C THR A 388 19.20 -6.21 -8.55
N ARG A 389 18.71 -6.27 -7.30
CA ARG A 389 18.69 -7.49 -6.47
C ARG A 389 17.29 -7.90 -6.03
N ALA A 390 16.49 -6.95 -5.54
CA ALA A 390 15.20 -7.24 -4.93
C ALA A 390 14.17 -7.74 -5.95
N GLN A 391 14.28 -7.35 -7.22
CA GLN A 391 13.35 -7.75 -8.28
C GLN A 391 13.14 -9.29 -8.37
N THR A 392 14.15 -10.08 -8.01
CA THR A 392 14.06 -11.56 -8.05
C THR A 392 13.04 -12.14 -7.05
N ASN A 393 12.61 -11.36 -6.06
CA ASN A 393 11.64 -11.78 -5.05
C ASN A 393 10.19 -11.40 -5.41
N ASN A 394 9.97 -10.60 -6.44
CA ASN A 394 8.67 -10.04 -6.78
C ASN A 394 7.60 -11.09 -7.05
N ASN A 395 7.93 -12.12 -7.84
CA ASN A 395 6.98 -13.15 -8.27
C ASN A 395 6.34 -13.90 -7.10
N ALA A 396 7.03 -14.04 -5.97
CA ALA A 396 6.49 -14.71 -4.78
C ALA A 396 5.29 -13.96 -4.17
N LEU A 397 5.20 -12.65 -4.45
CA LEU A 397 4.11 -11.78 -4.02
C LEU A 397 3.27 -11.27 -5.20
N THR A 398 3.31 -11.96 -6.34
CA THR A 398 2.52 -11.65 -7.54
C THR A 398 2.81 -10.31 -8.22
N TYR A 399 3.96 -9.69 -7.94
CA TYR A 399 4.43 -8.53 -8.66
C TYR A 399 5.39 -8.93 -9.79
N PRO A 400 5.23 -8.40 -11.02
CA PRO A 400 6.23 -8.59 -12.06
C PRO A 400 7.52 -7.84 -11.74
N GLN A 401 8.61 -8.31 -12.34
CA GLN A 401 9.84 -7.52 -12.39
C GLN A 401 9.65 -6.33 -13.34
N LEU A 402 10.39 -5.27 -13.11
CA LEU A 402 10.46 -4.16 -14.06
C LEU A 402 11.03 -4.63 -15.40
N PRO A 403 10.54 -4.12 -16.54
CA PRO A 403 11.21 -4.29 -17.82
C PRO A 403 12.64 -3.77 -17.77
N ALA A 404 13.58 -4.41 -18.49
CA ALA A 404 14.98 -3.99 -18.49
C ALA A 404 15.17 -2.51 -18.90
N SER A 405 14.35 -2.03 -19.84
CA SER A 405 14.34 -0.61 -20.24
C SER A 405 13.96 0.33 -19.10
N ALA A 406 13.01 -0.07 -18.24
CA ALA A 406 12.62 0.71 -17.07
C ALA A 406 13.75 0.72 -16.01
N VAL A 407 14.40 -0.42 -15.80
CA VAL A 407 15.56 -0.52 -14.89
C VAL A 407 16.69 0.41 -15.36
N THR A 408 17.03 0.42 -16.66
CA THR A 408 18.08 1.30 -17.21
C THR A 408 17.78 2.78 -16.97
N ILE A 409 16.52 3.21 -17.17
CA ILE A 409 16.10 4.60 -16.89
C ILE A 409 16.21 4.91 -15.41
N ALA A 410 15.71 4.00 -14.55
CA ALA A 410 15.73 4.16 -13.10
C ALA A 410 17.16 4.21 -12.54
N GLU A 411 18.08 3.39 -13.04
CA GLU A 411 19.51 3.42 -12.67
C GLU A 411 20.15 4.77 -13.00
N ALA A 412 19.81 5.36 -14.15
CA ALA A 412 20.29 6.69 -14.52
C ALA A 412 19.77 7.78 -13.55
N GLU A 413 18.50 7.71 -13.15
CA GLU A 413 17.94 8.62 -12.14
C GLU A 413 18.61 8.44 -10.77
N VAL A 414 18.82 7.21 -10.31
CA VAL A 414 19.51 6.94 -9.04
C VAL A 414 20.94 7.48 -9.05
N ASN A 415 21.67 7.31 -10.14
CA ASN A 415 23.04 7.83 -10.29
C ASN A 415 23.11 9.37 -10.37
N SER A 416 21.99 10.06 -10.57
CA SER A 416 21.90 11.52 -10.57
C SER A 416 21.71 12.12 -9.18
N ILE A 417 21.49 11.31 -8.14
CA ILE A 417 21.27 11.77 -6.77
C ILE A 417 22.57 12.33 -6.18
N THR A 418 22.48 13.51 -5.58
CA THR A 418 23.65 14.25 -5.08
C THR A 418 23.51 14.66 -3.61
N TYR A 419 24.67 14.94 -2.98
CA TYR A 419 24.76 15.67 -1.74
C TYR A 419 25.78 16.80 -1.90
N ASN A 420 25.41 18.04 -1.59
CA ASN A 420 26.26 19.23 -1.81
C ASN A 420 26.85 19.32 -3.24
N GLY A 421 26.09 18.93 -4.25
CA GLY A 421 26.50 18.94 -5.65
C GLY A 421 27.44 17.80 -6.08
N GLN A 422 27.80 16.89 -5.17
CA GLN A 422 28.59 15.70 -5.47
C GLN A 422 27.67 14.48 -5.61
N ALA A 423 27.86 13.68 -6.66
CA ALA A 423 27.09 12.46 -6.87
C ALA A 423 27.30 11.47 -5.71
N LEU A 424 26.20 10.87 -5.26
CA LEU A 424 26.23 9.75 -4.32
C LEU A 424 26.29 8.45 -5.15
N HIS A 425 27.31 7.63 -4.89
CA HIS A 425 27.48 6.36 -5.59
C HIS A 425 27.02 5.22 -4.70
N HIS A 426 26.31 4.25 -5.30
CA HIS A 426 25.95 3.02 -4.59
C HIS A 426 27.18 2.17 -4.24
N ASN A 427 27.16 1.48 -3.12
CA ASN A 427 28.21 0.57 -2.66
C ASN A 427 27.99 -0.86 -3.18
#